data_097cd0114fab337c94df8e2986658d38
#
_entry.id   097cd0114fab337c94df8e2986658d38
#
_cell.length_a   1.000
_cell.length_b   1.000
_cell.length_c   1.000
_cell.angle_alpha   90.00
_cell.angle_beta   90.00
_cell.angle_gamma   90.00
#
_symmetry.space_group_name_H-M   'P 1'
#
loop_
_entity.id
_entity.type
_entity.pdbx_description
1 polymer ?
#
loop_
_entity_poly.entity_id
_entity_poly.type
_entity_poly.pdbx_seq_one_letter_code
_entity_poly.pdbx_strand_id
1 'polypeptide(L)'
;QKDIIKAAIHKFGLSRQAILKHMNNLIRENRVVAYGKTRDRYYELKPLLNFSKSINIIDSFDPHLVLKEQVSPNLTILPQNIREICQFSLGALFYNVLHHSNASQINYKIYISNSDVHLIINDNGIGIFSGIAKAFNFDPIQVAAVEIAKGYITSDPKNHSGDDLKAVINMCDKVRISSSGIMLSYLNGNNDWNIEDSKQTKGTRIHLEISTHSRRTCSKVFDDLFNSKIKMVHIPVKLAKSKGVQLNTRKDAHNLLQNIKDIKEIRFDFNNID
;
A
#
# COMPACT_ATOMS: atom_id res chain seq x y z
N GLN A 1 -4.89 21.90 -0.24
CA GLN A 1 -4.14 22.97 0.44
C GLN A 1 -4.94 24.28 0.34
N LYS A 2 -5.23 24.91 1.49
CA LYS A 2 -6.06 26.12 1.55
C LYS A 2 -5.45 27.37 0.87
N ASP A 3 -4.16 27.37 0.52
CA ASP A 3 -3.53 28.54 -0.14
C ASP A 3 -2.41 28.14 -1.10
N ILE A 4 -2.78 27.34 -2.11
CA ILE A 4 -1.84 26.86 -3.14
C ILE A 4 -1.21 28.05 -3.91
N ILE A 5 -1.95 29.16 -4.09
CA ILE A 5 -1.44 30.33 -4.80
C ILE A 5 -0.29 30.97 -4.01
N LYS A 6 -0.46 31.15 -2.69
CA LYS A 6 0.59 31.69 -1.82
C LYS A 6 1.80 30.78 -1.75
N ALA A 7 1.57 29.46 -1.62
CA ALA A 7 2.65 28.49 -1.64
C ALA A 7 3.43 28.51 -2.97
N ALA A 8 2.72 28.63 -4.11
CA ALA A 8 3.34 28.72 -5.42
C ALA A 8 4.14 30.01 -5.61
N ILE A 9 3.64 31.17 -5.14
CA ILE A 9 4.38 32.43 -5.15
C ILE A 9 5.71 32.25 -4.41
N HIS A 10 5.67 31.71 -3.20
CA HIS A 10 6.86 31.49 -2.40
C HIS A 10 7.85 30.50 -3.04
N LYS A 11 7.33 29.40 -3.58
CA LYS A 11 8.15 28.33 -4.15
C LYS A 11 8.83 28.71 -5.46
N PHE A 12 8.14 29.49 -6.32
CA PHE A 12 8.61 29.79 -7.67
C PHE A 12 9.10 31.23 -7.84
N GLY A 13 8.96 32.09 -6.83
CA GLY A 13 9.37 33.50 -6.90
C GLY A 13 8.59 34.35 -7.93
N LEU A 14 7.39 33.89 -8.34
CA LEU A 14 6.58 34.53 -9.36
C LEU A 14 5.53 35.47 -8.72
N SER A 15 5.12 36.49 -9.48
CA SER A 15 4.01 37.33 -9.03
C SER A 15 2.69 36.59 -8.94
N ARG A 16 1.78 37.06 -8.08
CA ARG A 16 0.43 36.50 -7.94
C ARG A 16 -0.29 36.41 -9.29
N GLN A 17 -0.14 37.43 -10.13
CA GLN A 17 -0.77 37.52 -11.45
C GLN A 17 -0.22 36.38 -12.38
N ALA A 18 1.09 36.18 -12.36
CA ALA A 18 1.72 35.10 -13.14
C ALA A 18 1.21 33.72 -12.69
N ILE A 19 1.17 33.46 -11.37
CA ILE A 19 0.65 32.20 -10.83
C ILE A 19 -0.83 32.00 -11.22
N LEU A 20 -1.67 33.03 -11.09
CA LEU A 20 -3.09 32.93 -11.50
C LEU A 20 -3.25 32.67 -13.00
N LYS A 21 -2.39 33.27 -13.84
CA LYS A 21 -2.38 32.98 -15.29
C LYS A 21 -2.06 31.51 -15.57
N HIS A 22 -1.04 30.95 -14.91
CA HIS A 22 -0.72 29.53 -15.02
C HIS A 22 -1.86 28.63 -14.51
N MET A 23 -2.46 28.96 -13.37
CA MET A 23 -3.61 28.21 -12.84
C MET A 23 -4.81 28.23 -13.81
N ASN A 24 -5.12 29.39 -14.40
CA ASN A 24 -6.20 29.48 -15.41
C ASN A 24 -5.88 28.67 -16.68
N ASN A 25 -4.63 28.60 -17.11
CA ASN A 25 -4.21 27.73 -18.21
C ASN A 25 -4.44 26.26 -17.84
N LEU A 26 -4.01 25.79 -16.64
CA LEU A 26 -4.24 24.42 -16.18
C LEU A 26 -5.73 24.07 -16.09
N ILE A 27 -6.59 25.04 -15.71
CA ILE A 27 -8.05 24.85 -15.71
C ILE A 27 -8.58 24.72 -17.14
N ARG A 28 -8.13 25.59 -18.06
CA ARG A 28 -8.52 25.55 -19.47
C ARG A 28 -8.06 24.24 -20.15
N GLU A 29 -6.88 23.74 -19.80
CA GLU A 29 -6.35 22.46 -20.26
C GLU A 29 -7.02 21.26 -19.56
N ASN A 30 -8.03 21.51 -18.70
CA ASN A 30 -8.78 20.48 -17.98
C ASN A 30 -7.90 19.60 -17.07
N ARG A 31 -6.77 20.13 -16.59
CA ARG A 31 -5.82 19.47 -15.67
C ARG A 31 -6.10 19.77 -14.22
N VAL A 32 -6.75 20.90 -13.94
CA VAL A 32 -7.11 21.38 -12.61
C VAL A 32 -8.57 21.77 -12.60
N VAL A 33 -9.28 21.46 -11.53
CA VAL A 33 -10.63 21.94 -11.25
C VAL A 33 -10.56 22.94 -10.11
N ALA A 34 -11.24 24.07 -10.28
CA ALA A 34 -11.37 25.08 -9.22
C ALA A 34 -12.75 24.98 -8.58
N TYR A 35 -12.78 24.94 -7.26
CA TYR A 35 -14.00 24.91 -6.45
C TYR A 35 -14.08 26.17 -5.58
N GLY A 36 -15.30 26.55 -5.22
CA GLY A 36 -15.56 27.73 -4.38
C GLY A 36 -15.38 29.06 -5.09
N LYS A 37 -15.68 30.14 -4.38
CA LYS A 37 -15.57 31.52 -4.88
C LYS A 37 -14.66 32.31 -3.94
N THR A 38 -13.88 33.24 -4.51
CA THR A 38 -13.02 34.18 -3.77
C THR A 38 -12.16 33.56 -2.67
N ARG A 39 -12.47 33.76 -1.39
CA ARG A 39 -11.66 33.34 -0.22
C ARG A 39 -11.68 31.83 0.00
N ASP A 40 -12.77 31.16 -0.39
CA ASP A 40 -12.94 29.70 -0.23
C ASP A 40 -12.53 28.93 -1.50
N ARG A 41 -11.88 29.62 -2.44
CA ARG A 41 -11.45 29.00 -3.69
C ARG A 41 -10.30 28.04 -3.41
N TYR A 42 -10.49 26.76 -3.76
CA TYR A 42 -9.46 25.75 -3.75
C TYR A 42 -9.37 25.05 -5.09
N TYR A 43 -8.27 24.35 -5.30
CA TYR A 43 -7.96 23.70 -6.57
C TYR A 43 -7.64 22.24 -6.34
N GLU A 44 -8.15 21.39 -7.21
CA GLU A 44 -7.86 19.97 -7.23
C GLU A 44 -7.32 19.56 -8.60
N LEU A 45 -6.36 18.64 -8.60
CA LEU A 45 -5.89 18.03 -9.84
C LEU A 45 -7.02 17.16 -10.38
N LYS A 46 -7.34 17.30 -11.66
CA LYS A 46 -8.26 16.40 -12.31
C LYS A 46 -7.57 15.04 -12.50
N PRO A 47 -8.16 13.93 -12.10
CA PRO A 47 -7.60 12.63 -12.38
C PRO A 47 -7.59 12.34 -13.87
N LEU A 48 -6.53 11.69 -14.35
CA LEU A 48 -6.46 11.12 -15.69
C LEU A 48 -7.40 9.91 -15.80
N LEU A 49 -7.55 9.16 -14.70
CA LEU A 49 -8.49 8.05 -14.56
C LEU A 49 -9.04 8.03 -13.13
N ASN A 50 -10.34 7.75 -13.02
CA ASN A 50 -11.00 7.44 -11.75
C ASN A 50 -11.99 6.30 -12.00
N PHE A 51 -11.50 5.07 -11.92
CA PHE A 51 -12.25 3.86 -12.21
C PHE A 51 -12.46 3.07 -10.90
N SER A 52 -13.67 2.58 -10.70
CA SER A 52 -13.98 1.71 -9.57
C SER A 52 -14.97 0.64 -9.97
N LYS A 53 -14.83 -0.55 -9.39
CA LYS A 53 -15.72 -1.68 -9.65
C LYS A 53 -15.92 -2.52 -8.39
N SER A 54 -17.10 -3.10 -8.27
CA SER A 54 -17.47 -4.11 -7.30
C SER A 54 -17.63 -5.45 -8.02
N ILE A 55 -17.07 -6.52 -7.45
CA ILE A 55 -17.14 -7.87 -7.99
C ILE A 55 -17.60 -8.80 -6.89
N ASN A 56 -18.61 -9.61 -7.17
CA ASN A 56 -19.00 -10.70 -6.30
C ASN A 56 -18.07 -11.89 -6.54
N ILE A 57 -17.54 -12.45 -5.47
CA ILE A 57 -16.70 -13.66 -5.52
C ILE A 57 -17.65 -14.83 -5.54
N ILE A 58 -17.71 -15.48 -6.69
CA ILE A 58 -18.44 -16.72 -6.94
C ILE A 58 -17.45 -17.75 -7.48
N ASP A 59 -17.86 -19.01 -7.60
CA ASP A 59 -16.98 -20.11 -8.06
C ASP A 59 -16.28 -19.84 -9.39
N SER A 60 -16.84 -18.98 -10.25
CA SER A 60 -16.24 -18.57 -11.52
C SER A 60 -15.37 -17.29 -11.43
N PHE A 61 -15.08 -16.78 -10.24
CA PHE A 61 -14.21 -15.63 -10.10
C PHE A 61 -12.77 -15.97 -10.49
N ASP A 62 -12.30 -15.38 -11.60
CA ASP A 62 -10.94 -15.54 -12.09
C ASP A 62 -10.18 -14.19 -12.02
N PRO A 63 -9.22 -14.04 -11.10
CA PRO A 63 -8.37 -12.85 -11.02
C PRO A 63 -7.68 -12.48 -12.34
N HIS A 64 -7.24 -13.48 -13.12
CA HIS A 64 -6.56 -13.25 -14.38
C HIS A 64 -7.47 -12.61 -15.43
N LEU A 65 -8.72 -13.06 -15.54
CA LEU A 65 -9.70 -12.46 -16.43
C LEU A 65 -10.02 -11.02 -16.03
N VAL A 66 -10.18 -10.75 -14.74
CA VAL A 66 -10.40 -9.38 -14.22
C VAL A 66 -9.22 -8.48 -14.57
N LEU A 67 -7.99 -8.95 -14.39
CA LEU A 67 -6.79 -8.19 -14.76
C LEU A 67 -6.76 -7.90 -16.26
N LYS A 68 -6.98 -8.90 -17.10
CA LYS A 68 -6.90 -8.78 -18.55
C LYS A 68 -7.98 -7.86 -19.11
N GLU A 69 -9.22 -8.05 -18.70
CA GLU A 69 -10.37 -7.41 -19.33
C GLU A 69 -10.77 -6.09 -18.70
N GLN A 70 -10.50 -5.91 -17.41
CA GLN A 70 -11.02 -4.75 -16.66
C GLN A 70 -9.91 -3.84 -16.12
N VAL A 71 -8.75 -4.38 -15.77
CA VAL A 71 -7.65 -3.59 -15.21
C VAL A 71 -6.71 -3.10 -16.30
N SER A 72 -6.18 -4.01 -17.13
CA SER A 72 -5.14 -3.68 -18.13
C SER A 72 -5.53 -2.58 -19.11
N PRO A 73 -6.79 -2.52 -19.64
CA PRO A 73 -7.19 -1.44 -20.53
C PRO A 73 -7.14 -0.05 -19.87
N ASN A 74 -7.40 0.01 -18.54
CA ASN A 74 -7.39 1.25 -17.78
C ASN A 74 -5.99 1.75 -17.41
N LEU A 75 -4.95 0.93 -17.58
CA LEU A 75 -3.57 1.26 -17.23
C LEU A 75 -2.71 1.69 -18.44
N THR A 76 -3.27 1.71 -19.65
CA THR A 76 -2.53 1.98 -20.90
C THR A 76 -1.88 3.36 -20.95
N ILE A 77 -2.41 4.33 -20.21
CA ILE A 77 -1.87 5.69 -20.11
C ILE A 77 -0.58 5.79 -19.27
N LEU A 78 -0.24 4.73 -18.53
CA LEU A 78 0.93 4.70 -17.65
C LEU A 78 2.20 4.23 -18.38
N PRO A 79 3.39 4.67 -17.92
CA PRO A 79 4.66 4.06 -18.35
C PRO A 79 4.64 2.55 -18.12
N GLN A 80 5.37 1.81 -18.94
CA GLN A 80 5.36 0.34 -18.94
C GLN A 80 5.68 -0.24 -17.55
N ASN A 81 6.76 0.21 -16.92
CA ASN A 81 7.16 -0.27 -15.61
C ASN A 81 6.09 -0.04 -14.52
N ILE A 82 5.42 1.12 -14.53
CA ILE A 82 4.34 1.44 -13.58
C ILE A 82 3.11 0.58 -13.86
N ARG A 83 2.78 0.37 -15.12
CA ARG A 83 1.69 -0.52 -15.54
C ARG A 83 1.93 -1.95 -15.06
N GLU A 84 3.14 -2.48 -15.25
CA GLU A 84 3.51 -3.82 -14.78
C GLU A 84 3.41 -3.95 -13.26
N ILE A 85 3.90 -2.96 -12.50
CA ILE A 85 3.75 -2.90 -11.05
C ILE A 85 2.27 -2.90 -10.64
N CYS A 86 1.43 -2.09 -11.29
CA CYS A 86 0.00 -2.04 -10.99
C CYS A 86 -0.70 -3.38 -11.28
N GLN A 87 -0.40 -4.01 -12.42
CA GLN A 87 -0.96 -5.30 -12.80
C GLN A 87 -0.55 -6.40 -11.83
N PHE A 88 0.76 -6.48 -11.51
CA PHE A 88 1.26 -7.43 -10.52
C PHE A 88 0.60 -7.22 -9.16
N SER A 89 0.58 -5.97 -8.67
CA SER A 89 0.04 -5.64 -7.35
C SER A 89 -1.45 -5.99 -7.24
N LEU A 90 -2.26 -5.62 -8.23
CA LEU A 90 -3.69 -5.97 -8.23
C LEU A 90 -3.91 -7.48 -8.34
N GLY A 91 -3.10 -8.17 -9.17
CA GLY A 91 -3.15 -9.62 -9.29
C GLY A 91 -2.87 -10.32 -7.97
N ALA A 92 -1.76 -10.02 -7.34
CA ALA A 92 -1.38 -10.57 -6.04
C ALA A 92 -2.46 -10.34 -4.98
N LEU A 93 -3.04 -9.13 -4.95
CA LEU A 93 -4.08 -8.81 -3.97
C LEU A 93 -5.42 -9.49 -4.28
N PHE A 94 -5.82 -9.66 -5.54
CA PHE A 94 -7.01 -10.44 -5.89
C PHE A 94 -6.84 -11.92 -5.52
N TYR A 95 -5.68 -12.51 -5.76
CA TYR A 95 -5.37 -13.86 -5.32
C TYR A 95 -5.37 -13.98 -3.79
N ASN A 96 -4.82 -13.02 -3.07
CA ASN A 96 -4.89 -12.99 -1.60
C ASN A 96 -6.33 -12.97 -1.08
N VAL A 97 -7.21 -12.19 -1.71
CA VAL A 97 -8.62 -12.18 -1.32
C VAL A 97 -9.27 -13.53 -1.60
N LEU A 98 -9.04 -14.11 -2.78
CA LEU A 98 -9.63 -15.38 -3.17
C LEU A 98 -9.25 -16.52 -2.21
N HIS A 99 -7.97 -16.61 -1.83
CA HIS A 99 -7.45 -17.75 -1.07
C HIS A 99 -7.48 -17.58 0.44
N HIS A 100 -7.47 -16.34 0.95
CA HIS A 100 -7.25 -16.11 2.39
C HIS A 100 -8.36 -15.34 3.09
N SER A 101 -9.28 -14.67 2.37
CA SER A 101 -10.21 -13.76 3.03
C SER A 101 -11.55 -14.36 3.41
N ASN A 102 -11.99 -15.44 2.76
CA ASN A 102 -13.38 -15.91 2.81
C ASN A 102 -14.39 -14.78 2.47
N ALA A 103 -14.00 -13.85 1.62
CA ALA A 103 -14.86 -12.75 1.20
C ALA A 103 -15.86 -13.20 0.14
N SER A 104 -17.04 -12.60 0.14
CA SER A 104 -18.05 -12.74 -0.92
C SER A 104 -18.00 -11.61 -1.94
N GLN A 105 -17.26 -10.53 -1.64
CA GLN A 105 -17.20 -9.33 -2.47
C GLN A 105 -15.84 -8.65 -2.38
N ILE A 106 -15.36 -8.19 -3.53
CA ILE A 106 -14.21 -7.29 -3.71
C ILE A 106 -14.71 -5.98 -4.30
N ASN A 107 -14.26 -4.87 -3.72
CA ASN A 107 -14.35 -3.54 -4.33
C ASN A 107 -12.95 -3.05 -4.63
N TYR A 108 -12.69 -2.63 -5.86
CA TYR A 108 -11.40 -2.04 -6.19
C TYR A 108 -11.55 -0.72 -6.93
N LYS A 109 -10.53 0.12 -6.77
CA LYS A 109 -10.46 1.45 -7.39
C LYS A 109 -9.07 1.68 -7.94
N ILE A 110 -9.02 2.22 -9.15
CA ILE A 110 -7.81 2.72 -9.81
C ILE A 110 -8.01 4.22 -10.00
N TYR A 111 -7.15 5.00 -9.37
CA TYR A 111 -7.13 6.45 -9.55
C TYR A 111 -5.75 6.84 -10.05
N ILE A 112 -5.70 7.56 -11.17
CA ILE A 112 -4.45 7.99 -11.80
C ILE A 112 -4.49 9.51 -11.91
N SER A 113 -3.47 10.16 -11.35
CA SER A 113 -3.17 11.58 -11.54
C SER A 113 -1.91 11.73 -12.41
N ASN A 114 -1.48 12.98 -12.63
CA ASN A 114 -0.22 13.22 -13.33
C ASN A 114 1.01 12.78 -12.51
N SER A 115 0.91 12.72 -11.19
CA SER A 115 2.02 12.42 -10.27
C SER A 115 1.96 11.02 -9.68
N ASP A 116 0.75 10.49 -9.47
CA ASP A 116 0.55 9.30 -8.66
C ASP A 116 -0.54 8.39 -9.21
N VAL A 117 -0.36 7.10 -8.96
CA VAL A 117 -1.37 6.06 -9.09
C VAL A 117 -1.78 5.60 -7.70
N HIS A 118 -3.08 5.55 -7.44
CA HIS A 118 -3.63 4.96 -6.24
C HIS A 118 -4.43 3.71 -6.62
N LEU A 119 -4.03 2.58 -6.06
CA LEU A 119 -4.77 1.32 -6.15
C LEU A 119 -5.40 1.04 -4.79
N ILE A 120 -6.70 0.86 -4.75
CA ILE A 120 -7.43 0.57 -3.51
C ILE A 120 -8.21 -0.71 -3.72
N ILE A 121 -8.02 -1.68 -2.82
CA ILE A 121 -8.80 -2.91 -2.77
C ILE A 121 -9.43 -3.00 -1.40
N ASN A 122 -10.70 -3.39 -1.36
CA ASN A 122 -11.44 -3.61 -0.12
C ASN A 122 -12.29 -4.87 -0.28
N ASP A 123 -12.06 -5.85 0.58
CA ASP A 123 -12.87 -7.05 0.70
C ASP A 123 -13.75 -7.01 1.95
N ASN A 124 -14.76 -7.86 1.99
CA ASN A 124 -15.67 -8.01 3.13
C ASN A 124 -15.40 -9.29 3.95
N GLY A 125 -14.21 -9.87 3.84
CA GLY A 125 -13.85 -11.14 4.47
C GLY A 125 -13.46 -11.06 5.94
N ILE A 126 -12.68 -12.04 6.39
CA ILE A 126 -12.24 -12.18 7.80
C ILE A 126 -11.23 -11.12 8.25
N GLY A 127 -10.55 -10.48 7.30
CA GLY A 127 -9.49 -9.52 7.57
C GLY A 127 -8.10 -10.15 7.72
N ILE A 128 -7.09 -9.52 7.10
CA ILE A 128 -5.73 -10.09 7.01
C ILE A 128 -5.09 -10.29 8.39
N PHE A 129 -5.19 -9.32 9.31
CA PHE A 129 -4.58 -9.46 10.63
C PHE A 129 -5.27 -10.53 11.47
N SER A 130 -6.62 -10.62 11.42
CA SER A 130 -7.37 -11.68 12.10
C SER A 130 -7.04 -13.06 11.52
N GLY A 131 -6.94 -13.19 10.20
CA GLY A 131 -6.58 -14.45 9.54
C GLY A 131 -5.20 -14.95 9.97
N ILE A 132 -4.19 -14.09 9.95
CA ILE A 132 -2.83 -14.44 10.39
C ILE A 132 -2.78 -14.69 11.90
N ALA A 133 -3.39 -13.84 12.73
CA ALA A 133 -3.41 -14.04 14.17
C ALA A 133 -4.03 -15.39 14.54
N LYS A 134 -5.12 -15.78 13.89
CA LYS A 134 -5.76 -17.09 14.10
C LYS A 134 -4.87 -18.25 13.65
N ALA A 135 -4.22 -18.14 12.48
CA ALA A 135 -3.39 -19.22 11.94
C ALA A 135 -2.15 -19.52 12.82
N PHE A 136 -1.62 -18.50 13.50
CA PHE A 136 -0.40 -18.61 14.31
C PHE A 136 -0.63 -18.46 15.81
N ASN A 137 -1.89 -18.32 16.27
CA ASN A 137 -2.27 -18.07 17.67
C ASN A 137 -1.59 -16.82 18.25
N PHE A 138 -1.55 -15.73 17.47
CA PHE A 138 -0.98 -14.47 17.97
C PHE A 138 -1.98 -13.71 18.84
N ASP A 139 -1.50 -13.29 20.00
CA ASP A 139 -2.18 -12.42 20.95
C ASP A 139 -1.15 -11.46 21.57
N PRO A 140 -1.30 -10.13 21.44
CA PRO A 140 -2.43 -9.44 20.81
C PRO A 140 -2.35 -9.46 19.25
N ILE A 141 -3.48 -9.14 18.61
CA ILE A 141 -3.63 -9.17 17.13
C ILE A 141 -2.61 -8.26 16.40
N GLN A 142 -2.08 -7.22 17.06
CA GLN A 142 -1.04 -6.34 16.54
C GLN A 142 0.24 -7.09 16.15
N VAL A 143 0.50 -8.24 16.77
CA VAL A 143 1.63 -9.12 16.40
C VAL A 143 1.53 -9.54 14.93
N ALA A 144 0.32 -9.80 14.42
CA ALA A 144 0.13 -10.13 13.01
C ALA A 144 0.57 -9.00 12.06
N ALA A 145 0.35 -7.73 12.45
CA ALA A 145 0.81 -6.58 11.67
C ALA A 145 2.36 -6.47 11.68
N VAL A 146 3.00 -6.75 12.82
CA VAL A 146 4.47 -6.79 12.93
C VAL A 146 5.05 -7.91 12.04
N GLU A 147 4.41 -9.08 12.02
CA GLU A 147 4.84 -10.20 11.19
C GLU A 147 4.72 -9.89 9.69
N ILE A 148 3.66 -9.19 9.26
CA ILE A 148 3.54 -8.70 7.88
C ILE A 148 4.68 -7.73 7.55
N ALA A 149 5.01 -6.82 8.46
CA ALA A 149 6.09 -5.86 8.24
C ALA A 149 7.48 -6.53 8.11
N LYS A 150 7.72 -7.63 8.81
CA LYS A 150 8.93 -8.46 8.62
C LYS A 150 8.96 -9.11 7.22
N GLY A 151 7.79 -9.38 6.63
CA GLY A 151 7.61 -10.15 5.40
C GLY A 151 7.74 -11.66 5.60
N TYR A 152 7.44 -12.44 4.58
CA TYR A 152 7.51 -13.90 4.57
C TYR A 152 6.47 -14.62 5.47
N ILE A 153 5.37 -13.97 5.85
CA ILE A 153 4.27 -14.63 6.55
C ILE A 153 3.09 -14.91 5.63
N THR A 154 2.57 -16.12 5.72
CA THR A 154 1.34 -16.54 5.04
C THR A 154 0.54 -17.46 5.94
N SER A 155 -0.77 -17.36 5.91
CA SER A 155 -1.67 -18.31 6.61
C SER A 155 -1.75 -19.68 5.94
N ASP A 156 -1.22 -19.82 4.72
CA ASP A 156 -1.15 -21.08 3.98
C ASP A 156 0.28 -21.32 3.43
N PRO A 157 1.22 -21.75 4.27
CA PRO A 157 2.62 -21.96 3.87
C PRO A 157 2.84 -23.17 2.93
N LYS A 158 1.82 -23.99 2.69
CA LYS A 158 1.91 -25.11 1.75
C LYS A 158 1.77 -24.66 0.30
N ASN A 159 0.92 -23.64 0.07
CA ASN A 159 0.58 -23.18 -1.27
C ASN A 159 1.17 -21.79 -1.59
N HIS A 160 1.55 -21.03 -0.59
CA HIS A 160 2.01 -19.65 -0.73
C HIS A 160 3.23 -19.36 0.13
N SER A 161 4.22 -18.67 -0.43
CA SER A 161 5.44 -18.26 0.29
C SER A 161 5.27 -16.96 1.11
N GLY A 162 4.21 -16.18 0.84
CA GLY A 162 4.04 -14.83 1.39
C GLY A 162 4.87 -13.76 0.66
N ASP A 163 5.60 -14.15 -0.38
CA ASP A 163 6.53 -13.29 -1.10
C ASP A 163 5.82 -12.20 -1.91
N ASP A 164 4.61 -12.50 -2.42
CA ASP A 164 3.85 -11.58 -3.27
C ASP A 164 3.48 -10.28 -2.55
N LEU A 165 2.97 -10.37 -1.31
CA LEU A 165 2.63 -9.18 -0.53
C LEU A 165 3.89 -8.36 -0.20
N LYS A 166 5.00 -9.03 0.12
CA LYS A 166 6.29 -8.38 0.33
C LYS A 166 6.77 -7.65 -0.92
N ALA A 167 6.67 -8.28 -2.09
CA ALA A 167 7.01 -7.65 -3.36
C ALA A 167 6.13 -6.43 -3.64
N VAL A 168 4.81 -6.54 -3.47
CA VAL A 168 3.87 -5.42 -3.61
C VAL A 168 4.25 -4.24 -2.71
N ILE A 169 4.55 -4.51 -1.44
CA ILE A 169 4.97 -3.46 -0.49
C ILE A 169 6.22 -2.73 -0.98
N ASN A 170 7.21 -3.45 -1.49
CA ASN A 170 8.47 -2.85 -1.94
C ASN A 170 8.37 -2.18 -3.33
N MET A 171 7.39 -2.52 -4.14
CA MET A 171 7.12 -1.88 -5.43
C MET A 171 6.46 -0.50 -5.27
N CYS A 172 5.77 -0.24 -4.16
CA CYS A 172 5.00 0.96 -3.94
C CYS A 172 5.79 2.02 -3.16
N ASP A 173 5.43 3.30 -3.30
CA ASP A 173 5.99 4.40 -2.51
C ASP A 173 5.38 4.45 -1.12
N LYS A 174 4.07 4.15 -1.05
CA LYS A 174 3.34 4.07 0.22
C LYS A 174 2.31 2.95 0.17
N VAL A 175 2.22 2.23 1.28
CA VAL A 175 1.24 1.16 1.48
C VAL A 175 0.49 1.40 2.79
N ARG A 176 -0.82 1.21 2.77
CA ARG A 176 -1.66 1.16 3.98
C ARG A 176 -2.52 -0.09 3.93
N ILE A 177 -2.44 -0.89 4.97
CA ILE A 177 -3.25 -2.08 5.17
C ILE A 177 -4.12 -1.85 6.40
N SER A 178 -5.43 -1.74 6.20
CA SER A 178 -6.40 -1.52 7.28
C SER A 178 -7.30 -2.73 7.44
N SER A 179 -7.34 -3.30 8.62
CA SER A 179 -8.13 -4.49 8.95
C SER A 179 -8.26 -4.63 10.47
N SER A 180 -9.34 -5.23 10.95
CA SER A 180 -9.48 -5.63 12.37
C SER A 180 -9.22 -4.50 13.37
N GLY A 181 -9.59 -3.26 13.01
CA GLY A 181 -9.35 -2.08 13.86
C GLY A 181 -7.93 -1.51 13.82
N ILE A 182 -7.04 -2.06 13.00
CA ILE A 182 -5.62 -1.68 12.88
C ILE A 182 -5.34 -1.17 11.47
N MET A 183 -4.49 -0.16 11.36
CA MET A 183 -3.87 0.30 10.12
C MET A 183 -2.34 0.17 10.22
N LEU A 184 -1.77 -0.72 9.43
CA LEU A 184 -0.34 -0.81 9.17
C LEU A 184 -0.01 0.05 7.96
N SER A 185 0.96 0.96 8.08
CA SER A 185 1.42 1.78 6.97
C SER A 185 2.92 1.67 6.78
N TYR A 186 3.35 1.79 5.52
CA TYR A 186 4.75 1.76 5.09
C TYR A 186 5.05 2.91 4.13
N LEU A 187 6.18 3.58 4.34
CA LEU A 187 6.75 4.62 3.49
C LEU A 187 8.11 4.15 2.98
N ASN A 188 8.18 3.78 1.70
CA ASN A 188 9.36 3.18 1.09
C ASN A 188 10.59 4.12 1.13
N GLY A 189 10.41 5.42 0.86
CA GLY A 189 11.53 6.37 0.80
C GLY A 189 12.34 6.46 2.10
N ASN A 190 11.72 6.26 3.24
CA ASN A 190 12.34 6.29 4.56
C ASN A 190 12.45 4.91 5.20
N ASN A 191 11.97 3.87 4.52
CA ASN A 191 11.80 2.52 5.09
C ASN A 191 11.03 2.55 6.43
N ASP A 192 10.02 3.43 6.53
CA ASP A 192 9.34 3.74 7.80
C ASP A 192 7.99 3.02 7.88
N TRP A 193 7.83 2.26 8.96
CA TRP A 193 6.61 1.55 9.30
C TRP A 193 5.88 2.23 10.44
N ASN A 194 4.55 2.23 10.40
CA ASN A 194 3.72 2.74 11.49
C ASN A 194 2.46 1.88 11.68
N ILE A 195 2.00 1.76 12.94
CA ILE A 195 0.75 1.12 13.30
C ILE A 195 -0.14 2.14 14.01
N GLU A 196 -1.38 2.27 13.55
CA GLU A 196 -2.39 3.18 14.07
C GLU A 196 -3.74 2.47 14.21
N ASP A 197 -4.65 3.08 14.96
CA ASP A 197 -6.03 2.60 15.04
C ASP A 197 -6.75 2.85 13.69
N SER A 198 -7.61 1.94 13.29
CA SER A 198 -8.40 2.03 12.07
C SER A 198 -9.89 1.84 12.34
N LYS A 199 -10.71 2.50 11.53
CA LYS A 199 -12.16 2.27 11.50
C LYS A 199 -12.56 0.99 10.73
N GLN A 200 -11.61 0.39 9.99
CA GLN A 200 -11.85 -0.84 9.22
C GLN A 200 -11.83 -2.04 10.19
N THR A 201 -12.99 -2.48 10.61
CA THR A 201 -13.14 -3.60 11.57
C THR A 201 -13.46 -4.92 10.88
N LYS A 202 -14.05 -4.90 9.67
CA LYS A 202 -14.43 -6.09 8.89
C LYS A 202 -13.70 -6.08 7.56
N GLY A 203 -13.19 -7.26 7.14
CA GLY A 203 -12.45 -7.41 5.89
C GLY A 203 -11.10 -6.71 5.92
N THR A 204 -10.51 -6.56 4.74
CA THR A 204 -9.23 -5.86 4.55
C THR A 204 -9.38 -4.76 3.53
N ARG A 205 -8.81 -3.59 3.83
CA ARG A 205 -8.62 -2.50 2.88
C ARG A 205 -7.14 -2.26 2.68
N ILE A 206 -6.68 -2.40 1.45
CA ILE A 206 -5.30 -2.08 1.05
C ILE A 206 -5.33 -0.88 0.12
N HIS A 207 -4.48 0.10 0.43
CA HIS A 207 -4.28 1.29 -0.39
C HIS A 207 -2.79 1.41 -0.74
N LEU A 208 -2.48 1.35 -2.02
CA LEU A 208 -1.15 1.48 -2.60
C LEU A 208 -1.04 2.83 -3.30
N GLU A 209 0.08 3.52 -3.10
CA GLU A 209 0.44 4.75 -3.81
C GLU A 209 1.75 4.52 -4.55
N ILE A 210 1.77 4.85 -5.84
CA ILE A 210 2.93 4.65 -6.74
C ILE A 210 3.11 5.93 -7.54
N SER A 211 4.31 6.51 -7.50
CA SER A 211 4.62 7.67 -8.35
C SER A 211 4.65 7.27 -9.81
N THR A 212 3.99 8.05 -10.69
CA THR A 212 4.07 7.87 -12.14
C THR A 212 5.47 8.07 -12.70
N HIS A 213 6.38 8.68 -11.92
CA HIS A 213 7.78 8.94 -12.25
C HIS A 213 8.74 7.93 -11.60
N SER A 214 8.23 6.90 -10.92
CA SER A 214 9.07 5.88 -10.31
C SER A 214 9.88 5.13 -11.37
N ARG A 215 11.16 4.86 -11.04
CA ARG A 215 12.07 4.06 -11.88
C ARG A 215 12.12 2.59 -11.44
N ARG A 216 11.29 2.19 -10.47
CA ARG A 216 11.22 0.79 -10.04
C ARG A 216 10.65 -0.07 -11.16
N THR A 217 11.10 -1.32 -11.22
CA THR A 217 10.56 -2.37 -12.09
C THR A 217 10.28 -3.61 -11.26
N CYS A 218 9.33 -4.44 -11.67
CA CYS A 218 9.04 -5.71 -11.01
C CYS A 218 10.30 -6.56 -10.93
N SER A 219 11.04 -6.71 -12.04
CA SER A 219 12.27 -7.52 -12.09
C SER A 219 13.28 -7.08 -11.04
N LYS A 220 13.60 -5.77 -10.98
CA LYS A 220 14.58 -5.28 -10.01
C LYS A 220 14.14 -5.52 -8.56
N VAL A 221 12.87 -5.31 -8.24
CA VAL A 221 12.36 -5.57 -6.89
C VAL A 221 12.44 -7.06 -6.53
N PHE A 222 12.11 -7.95 -7.48
CA PHE A 222 12.27 -9.39 -7.27
C PHE A 222 13.74 -9.80 -7.09
N ASP A 223 14.64 -9.25 -7.91
CA ASP A 223 16.08 -9.51 -7.78
C ASP A 223 16.63 -9.06 -6.43
N ASP A 224 16.25 -7.87 -5.98
CA ASP A 224 16.67 -7.31 -4.69
C ASP A 224 16.13 -8.12 -3.49
N LEU A 225 14.91 -8.64 -3.58
CA LEU A 225 14.26 -9.35 -2.48
C LEU A 225 14.60 -10.85 -2.42
N PHE A 226 14.72 -11.53 -3.57
CA PHE A 226 14.71 -12.99 -3.63
C PHE A 226 15.98 -13.59 -4.24
N ASN A 227 16.66 -12.87 -5.15
CA ASN A 227 17.88 -13.33 -5.79
C ASN A 227 19.15 -12.80 -5.12
N SER A 228 19.04 -11.97 -4.09
CA SER A 228 20.19 -11.54 -3.31
C SER A 228 20.83 -12.75 -2.61
N LYS A 229 22.19 -12.85 -2.67
CA LYS A 229 22.98 -13.93 -2.04
C LYS A 229 22.76 -14.02 -0.53
N ILE A 230 22.19 -12.98 0.08
CA ILE A 230 21.93 -12.87 1.51
C ILE A 230 20.44 -12.60 1.70
N LYS A 231 19.71 -13.62 2.15
CA LYS A 231 18.34 -13.42 2.62
C LYS A 231 18.38 -12.59 3.90
N MET A 232 17.79 -11.42 3.88
CA MET A 232 17.78 -10.46 4.98
C MET A 232 16.35 -10.15 5.42
N VAL A 233 16.14 -10.08 6.73
CA VAL A 233 14.91 -9.57 7.34
C VAL A 233 15.21 -8.26 8.03
N HIS A 234 14.37 -7.28 7.78
CA HIS A 234 14.36 -5.99 8.46
C HIS A 234 13.23 -5.98 9.50
N ILE A 235 13.58 -5.80 10.77
CA ILE A 235 12.62 -5.78 11.87
C ILE A 235 12.47 -4.36 12.38
N PRO A 236 11.38 -3.66 12.09
CA PRO A 236 11.13 -2.33 12.64
C PRO A 236 10.72 -2.46 14.11
N VAL A 237 11.68 -2.29 15.03
CA VAL A 237 11.49 -2.48 16.49
C VAL A 237 10.44 -1.51 17.04
N LYS A 238 10.30 -0.34 16.43
CA LYS A 238 9.22 0.64 16.71
C LYS A 238 7.82 0.01 16.67
N LEU A 239 7.56 -0.88 15.73
CA LEU A 239 6.25 -1.56 15.64
C LEU A 239 6.01 -2.50 16.80
N ALA A 240 7.05 -3.15 17.29
CA ALA A 240 6.96 -4.05 18.42
C ALA A 240 6.69 -3.32 19.75
N LYS A 241 6.98 -2.01 19.84
CA LYS A 241 6.58 -1.14 20.95
C LYS A 241 5.16 -0.55 20.77
N SER A 242 4.49 -0.78 19.63
CA SER A 242 3.14 -0.26 19.41
C SER A 242 2.14 -0.91 20.36
N LYS A 243 0.98 -0.28 20.52
CA LYS A 243 -0.09 -0.67 21.45
C LYS A 243 -0.28 -2.20 21.54
N GLY A 244 0.00 -2.77 22.72
CA GLY A 244 -0.24 -4.17 23.04
C GLY A 244 0.95 -5.11 22.83
N VAL A 245 2.04 -4.67 22.21
CA VAL A 245 3.29 -5.44 22.12
C VAL A 245 4.32 -4.75 23.01
N GLN A 246 4.73 -5.42 24.10
CA GLN A 246 5.79 -4.93 24.99
C GLN A 246 7.08 -5.66 24.67
N LEU A 247 8.22 -4.95 24.74
CA LEU A 247 9.57 -5.49 24.58
C LEU A 247 10.35 -5.35 25.88
N ASN A 248 9.82 -5.92 26.96
CA ASN A 248 10.37 -5.74 28.29
C ASN A 248 11.13 -6.99 28.78
N THR A 249 10.96 -8.12 28.12
CA THR A 249 11.52 -9.40 28.57
C THR A 249 12.32 -10.09 27.46
N ARG A 250 13.17 -11.06 27.85
CA ARG A 250 13.86 -11.93 26.89
C ARG A 250 12.87 -12.73 26.03
N LYS A 251 11.69 -13.06 26.57
CA LYS A 251 10.62 -13.75 25.84
C LYS A 251 10.08 -12.88 24.70
N ASP A 252 9.90 -11.58 24.93
CA ASP A 252 9.42 -10.64 23.92
C ASP A 252 10.45 -10.50 22.79
N ALA A 253 11.74 -10.39 23.13
CA ALA A 253 12.81 -10.38 22.14
C ALA A 253 12.87 -11.70 21.34
N HIS A 254 12.66 -12.85 22.00
CA HIS A 254 12.58 -14.14 21.32
C HIS A 254 11.38 -14.21 20.37
N ASN A 255 10.23 -13.68 20.77
CA ASN A 255 9.03 -13.62 19.93
C ASN A 255 9.26 -12.79 18.67
N LEU A 256 10.06 -11.71 18.73
CA LEU A 256 10.43 -10.96 17.52
C LEU A 256 11.24 -11.78 16.51
N LEU A 257 11.94 -12.80 16.96
CA LEU A 257 12.75 -13.69 16.11
C LEU A 257 11.99 -14.94 15.66
N GLN A 258 10.78 -15.18 16.18
CA GLN A 258 9.94 -16.29 15.74
C GLN A 258 9.58 -16.13 14.25
N ASN A 259 9.32 -17.25 13.59
CA ASN A 259 8.96 -17.35 12.17
C ASN A 259 10.03 -16.87 11.18
N ILE A 260 11.25 -16.58 11.64
CA ILE A 260 12.39 -16.27 10.79
C ILE A 260 13.15 -17.56 10.52
N LYS A 261 12.99 -18.11 9.28
CA LYS A 261 13.68 -19.33 8.84
C LYS A 261 14.58 -19.02 7.66
N ASP A 262 15.73 -19.67 7.57
CA ASP A 262 16.67 -19.58 6.45
C ASP A 262 17.15 -18.15 6.13
N ILE A 263 17.23 -17.28 7.15
CA ILE A 263 17.67 -15.90 7.04
C ILE A 263 19.13 -15.80 7.52
N LYS A 264 19.97 -15.17 6.71
CA LYS A 264 21.41 -14.99 7.03
C LYS A 264 21.70 -13.67 7.75
N GLU A 265 20.87 -12.66 7.57
CA GLU A 265 21.05 -11.34 8.16
C GLU A 265 19.74 -10.81 8.73
N ILE A 266 19.75 -10.34 9.97
CA ILE A 266 18.63 -9.68 10.62
C ILE A 266 19.07 -8.26 10.96
N ARG A 267 18.35 -7.28 10.44
CA ARG A 267 18.52 -5.86 10.77
C ARG A 267 17.40 -5.39 11.67
N PHE A 268 17.76 -4.94 12.87
CA PHE A 268 16.83 -4.26 13.76
C PHE A 268 16.87 -2.76 13.49
N ASP A 269 15.71 -2.20 13.19
CA ASP A 269 15.56 -0.77 13.04
C ASP A 269 15.02 -0.15 14.32
N PHE A 270 15.86 0.65 14.96
CA PHE A 270 15.56 1.37 16.19
C PHE A 270 15.19 2.85 15.95
N ASN A 271 14.98 3.26 14.71
CA ASN A 271 14.58 4.64 14.43
C ASN A 271 13.24 4.97 15.08
N ASN A 272 13.16 6.19 15.65
CA ASN A 272 11.97 6.70 16.35
C ASN A 272 11.53 5.82 17.54
N ILE A 273 12.49 5.25 18.27
CA ILE A 273 12.27 4.62 19.57
C ILE A 273 12.78 5.59 20.62
N ASP A 274 11.86 6.18 21.39
CA ASP A 274 12.16 6.99 22.57
C ASP A 274 12.43 6.10 23.80
#